data_80140227f8c4762fbaa370e056016194
#
_entry.id   80140227f8c4762fbaa370e056016194
#
_cell.length_a   1.000
_cell.length_b   1.000
_cell.length_c   1.000
_cell.angle_alpha   90.00
_cell.angle_beta   90.00
_cell.angle_gamma   90.00
#
_symmetry.space_group_name_H-M   'P 1'
#
loop_
_entity.id
_entity.type
_entity.pdbx_description
1 polymer ?
#
loop_
_entity_poly.entity_id
_entity_poly.type
_entity_poly.pdbx_seq_one_letter_code
_entity_poly.pdbx_strand_id
1 'polypeptide(L)'
;MALIRKVRGHEPVIGENTFLAETAVILGDVTIGRDCSIWYNAVLRGDVNRIVIGDRTNIQDGAVLHTIYDKAKHPSQTIIGNDVSVGHNATIHGAVIEDNCLLGMGATVLDKAHVPSGCIIAANALVLSNAQLEPNSVYAGVPARKVKEVTPEQREEIVRRTAHDYMLYASWYNEEE
;
A
#
# COMPACT_ATOMS: atom_id res chain seq x y z
N MET A 1 12.60 -14.93 -9.00
CA MET A 1 12.29 -13.58 -9.52
C MET A 1 10.79 -13.36 -9.46
N ALA A 2 10.34 -12.19 -9.02
CA ALA A 2 8.92 -11.82 -8.99
C ALA A 2 8.22 -12.04 -10.34
N LEU A 3 6.92 -12.35 -10.33
CA LEU A 3 6.12 -12.46 -11.53
C LEU A 3 5.70 -11.05 -12.02
N ILE A 4 6.40 -10.50 -12.98
CA ILE A 4 6.08 -9.22 -13.61
C ILE A 4 5.48 -9.51 -14.99
N ARG A 5 4.27 -8.98 -15.27
CA ARG A 5 3.58 -9.29 -16.52
C ARG A 5 2.86 -8.09 -17.11
N LYS A 6 3.11 -7.84 -18.38
CA LYS A 6 2.34 -6.89 -19.20
C LYS A 6 0.91 -7.38 -19.39
N VAL A 7 -0.07 -6.51 -19.17
CA VAL A 7 -1.50 -6.79 -19.38
C VAL A 7 -2.15 -5.62 -20.09
N ARG A 8 -2.95 -5.88 -21.13
CA ARG A 8 -3.67 -4.87 -21.94
C ARG A 8 -2.78 -3.74 -22.48
N GLY A 9 -1.53 -4.05 -22.81
CA GLY A 9 -0.58 -3.07 -23.34
C GLY A 9 0.22 -2.31 -22.29
N HIS A 10 -0.13 -2.39 -21.01
CA HIS A 10 0.58 -1.77 -19.89
C HIS A 10 1.58 -2.73 -19.27
N GLU A 11 2.79 -2.28 -19.07
CA GLU A 11 3.86 -3.01 -18.41
C GLU A 11 4.20 -2.31 -17.10
N PRO A 12 4.41 -3.06 -16.00
CA PRO A 12 4.80 -2.46 -14.74
C PRO A 12 6.10 -1.66 -14.83
N VAL A 13 6.13 -0.50 -14.18
CA VAL A 13 7.31 0.35 -14.04
C VAL A 13 7.75 0.32 -12.59
N ILE A 14 9.01 -0.02 -12.35
CA ILE A 14 9.58 -0.21 -11.03
C ILE A 14 10.75 0.74 -10.85
N GLY A 15 10.71 1.54 -9.78
CA GLY A 15 11.75 2.48 -9.43
C GLY A 15 13.04 1.81 -8.94
N GLU A 16 14.11 2.58 -8.95
CA GLU A 16 15.44 2.12 -8.54
C GLU A 16 15.45 1.63 -7.08
N ASN A 17 16.34 0.71 -6.76
CA ASN A 17 16.56 0.12 -5.43
C ASN A 17 15.31 -0.53 -4.81
N THR A 18 14.30 -0.88 -5.61
CA THR A 18 13.08 -1.50 -5.11
C THR A 18 13.25 -3.02 -5.03
N PHE A 19 13.09 -3.56 -3.81
CA PHE A 19 13.12 -5.00 -3.56
C PHE A 19 11.82 -5.67 -4.00
N LEU A 20 11.94 -6.78 -4.72
CA LEU A 20 10.81 -7.62 -5.14
C LEU A 20 11.07 -9.07 -4.72
N ALA A 21 10.29 -9.57 -3.75
CA ALA A 21 10.36 -10.98 -3.36
C ALA A 21 9.97 -11.90 -4.53
N GLU A 22 10.55 -13.11 -4.59
CA GLU A 22 10.41 -14.05 -5.73
C GLU A 22 8.95 -14.45 -6.03
N THR A 23 8.09 -14.43 -5.02
CA THR A 23 6.67 -14.79 -5.17
C THR A 23 5.75 -13.58 -5.28
N ALA A 24 6.29 -12.37 -5.34
CA ALA A 24 5.49 -11.17 -5.60
C ALA A 24 4.93 -11.20 -7.02
N VAL A 25 3.69 -10.72 -7.18
CA VAL A 25 2.96 -10.69 -8.46
C VAL A 25 2.61 -9.26 -8.84
N ILE A 26 3.11 -8.76 -9.96
CA ILE A 26 2.93 -7.38 -10.40
C ILE A 26 2.44 -7.37 -11.85
N LEU A 27 1.20 -6.99 -12.08
CA LEU A 27 0.52 -7.14 -13.38
C LEU A 27 -0.07 -5.83 -13.88
N GLY A 28 0.17 -5.52 -15.16
CA GLY A 28 -0.53 -4.44 -15.88
C GLY A 28 -0.04 -3.02 -15.54
N ASP A 29 -0.96 -2.07 -15.42
CA ASP A 29 -0.66 -0.65 -15.18
C ASP A 29 -0.32 -0.40 -13.71
N VAL A 30 0.90 -0.75 -13.33
CA VAL A 30 1.46 -0.58 -11.99
C VAL A 30 2.72 0.26 -12.08
N THR A 31 2.78 1.34 -11.30
CA THR A 31 3.99 2.15 -11.13
C THR A 31 4.41 2.10 -9.68
N ILE A 32 5.64 1.71 -9.41
CA ILE A 32 6.24 1.64 -8.08
C ILE A 32 7.40 2.63 -8.03
N GLY A 33 7.46 3.43 -6.97
CA GLY A 33 8.55 4.37 -6.72
C GLY A 33 9.87 3.68 -6.39
N ARG A 34 10.85 4.46 -6.00
CA ARG A 34 12.19 3.98 -5.60
C ARG A 34 12.23 3.59 -4.12
N ASP A 35 13.23 2.79 -3.78
CA ASP A 35 13.52 2.37 -2.40
C ASP A 35 12.32 1.68 -1.72
N CYS A 36 11.44 1.05 -2.51
CA CYS A 36 10.27 0.30 -2.04
C CYS A 36 10.62 -1.16 -1.75
N SER A 37 9.71 -1.87 -1.08
CA SER A 37 9.81 -3.32 -0.93
C SER A 37 8.46 -4.00 -1.09
N ILE A 38 8.41 -4.99 -2.00
CA ILE A 38 7.22 -5.79 -2.31
C ILE A 38 7.50 -7.22 -1.88
N TRP A 39 6.81 -7.67 -0.86
CA TRP A 39 7.13 -8.88 -0.12
C TRP A 39 6.43 -10.13 -0.68
N TYR A 40 6.68 -11.26 -0.03
CA TYR A 40 6.26 -12.58 -0.52
C TYR A 40 4.73 -12.69 -0.66
N ASN A 41 4.29 -13.19 -1.80
CA ASN A 41 2.88 -13.37 -2.15
C ASN A 41 2.05 -12.09 -2.19
N ALA A 42 2.66 -10.92 -2.16
CA ALA A 42 1.95 -9.67 -2.42
C ALA A 42 1.49 -9.63 -3.88
N VAL A 43 0.26 -9.16 -4.12
CA VAL A 43 -0.35 -9.11 -5.46
C VAL A 43 -0.75 -7.66 -5.79
N LEU A 44 -0.11 -7.09 -6.80
CA LEU A 44 -0.40 -5.77 -7.35
C LEU A 44 -0.99 -5.97 -8.75
N ARG A 45 -2.33 -5.92 -8.86
CA ARG A 45 -3.02 -6.25 -10.10
C ARG A 45 -3.67 -5.03 -10.75
N GLY A 46 -2.91 -4.35 -11.61
CA GLY A 46 -3.33 -3.18 -12.41
C GLY A 46 -3.88 -3.56 -13.78
N ASP A 47 -4.69 -4.61 -13.88
CA ASP A 47 -5.25 -5.13 -15.14
C ASP A 47 -6.49 -4.38 -15.62
N VAL A 48 -7.22 -3.75 -14.72
CA VAL A 48 -8.46 -3.03 -15.01
C VAL A 48 -8.32 -1.52 -14.85
N ASN A 49 -7.42 -1.06 -13.99
CA ASN A 49 -7.12 0.33 -13.76
C ASN A 49 -5.75 0.48 -13.11
N ARG A 50 -5.27 1.72 -12.98
CA ARG A 50 -3.91 2.03 -12.54
C ARG A 50 -3.71 1.85 -11.05
N ILE A 51 -2.53 1.34 -10.68
CA ILE A 51 -1.96 1.32 -9.33
C ILE A 51 -0.70 2.19 -9.32
N VAL A 52 -0.60 3.13 -8.39
CA VAL A 52 0.59 3.97 -8.19
C VAL A 52 1.04 3.84 -6.75
N ILE A 53 2.33 3.59 -6.55
CA ILE A 53 2.98 3.50 -5.24
C ILE A 53 4.13 4.49 -5.22
N GLY A 54 4.17 5.35 -4.21
CA GLY A 54 5.23 6.33 -3.99
C GLY A 54 6.53 5.68 -3.49
N ASP A 55 7.48 6.53 -3.16
CA ASP A 55 8.82 6.12 -2.73
C ASP A 55 8.83 5.57 -1.28
N ARG A 56 9.80 4.70 -0.95
CA ARG A 56 10.05 4.15 0.41
C ARG A 56 8.82 3.49 1.05
N THR A 57 7.95 2.97 0.22
CA THR A 57 6.70 2.31 0.63
C THR A 57 6.89 0.80 0.61
N ASN A 58 6.38 0.12 1.63
CA ASN A 58 6.43 -1.34 1.70
C ASN A 58 5.05 -1.97 1.58
N ILE A 59 4.97 -3.01 0.77
CA ILE A 59 3.79 -3.85 0.59
C ILE A 59 4.12 -5.24 1.11
N GLN A 60 3.61 -5.55 2.31
CA GLN A 60 4.03 -6.73 3.06
C GLN A 60 3.38 -8.01 2.54
N ASP A 61 3.84 -9.14 3.08
CA ASP A 61 3.48 -10.47 2.62
C ASP A 61 1.97 -10.68 2.51
N GLY A 62 1.52 -11.23 1.40
CA GLY A 62 0.12 -11.53 1.14
C GLY A 62 -0.81 -10.34 0.94
N ALA A 63 -0.30 -9.11 0.98
CA ALA A 63 -1.15 -7.94 0.74
C ALA A 63 -1.64 -7.90 -0.72
N VAL A 64 -2.87 -7.43 -0.93
CA VAL A 64 -3.51 -7.38 -2.24
C VAL A 64 -3.91 -5.95 -2.59
N LEU A 65 -3.41 -5.45 -3.71
CA LEU A 65 -3.77 -4.18 -4.30
C LEU A 65 -4.50 -4.41 -5.61
N HIS A 66 -5.71 -3.90 -5.72
CA HIS A 66 -6.50 -3.98 -6.95
C HIS A 66 -7.33 -2.71 -7.15
N THR A 67 -8.12 -2.67 -8.20
CA THR A 67 -8.89 -1.49 -8.58
C THR A 67 -10.22 -1.89 -9.21
N ILE A 68 -11.17 -0.96 -9.35
CA ILE A 68 -12.43 -1.21 -10.05
C ILE A 68 -12.25 -0.96 -11.55
N TYR A 69 -12.89 -1.82 -12.35
CA TYR A 69 -13.12 -1.54 -13.76
C TYR A 69 -14.27 -0.54 -13.90
N ASP A 70 -13.92 0.71 -14.16
CA ASP A 70 -14.89 1.76 -14.42
C ASP A 70 -14.70 2.31 -15.84
N LYS A 71 -15.78 2.27 -16.65
CA LYS A 71 -15.80 2.91 -17.97
C LYS A 71 -16.03 4.42 -17.87
N ALA A 72 -16.42 4.92 -16.70
CA ALA A 72 -16.61 6.34 -16.47
C ALA A 72 -15.28 7.11 -16.44
N LYS A 73 -15.35 8.43 -16.63
CA LYS A 73 -14.16 9.30 -16.73
C LYS A 73 -13.38 9.49 -15.42
N HIS A 74 -13.81 8.86 -14.32
CA HIS A 74 -13.17 8.95 -13.01
C HIS A 74 -12.94 7.55 -12.43
N PRO A 75 -11.96 6.85 -12.98
CA PRO A 75 -11.64 5.51 -12.51
C PRO A 75 -11.14 5.54 -11.07
N SER A 76 -11.60 4.59 -10.26
CA SER A 76 -11.06 4.37 -8.92
C SER A 76 -9.69 3.71 -9.03
N GLN A 77 -8.66 4.54 -9.14
CA GLN A 77 -7.27 4.10 -9.08
C GLN A 77 -6.92 3.72 -7.64
N THR A 78 -5.96 2.84 -7.46
CA THR A 78 -5.29 2.66 -6.18
C THR A 78 -4.03 3.50 -6.16
N ILE A 79 -4.01 4.50 -5.30
CA ILE A 79 -2.87 5.42 -5.16
C ILE A 79 -2.36 5.32 -3.73
N ILE A 80 -1.09 5.03 -3.57
CA ILE A 80 -0.40 4.95 -2.29
C ILE A 80 0.77 5.92 -2.32
N GLY A 81 0.86 6.77 -1.32
CA GLY A 81 1.89 7.79 -1.19
C GLY A 81 3.27 7.24 -0.81
N ASN A 82 4.11 8.15 -0.35
CA ASN A 82 5.47 7.85 0.11
C ASN A 82 5.48 7.44 1.59
N ASP A 83 6.49 6.67 1.98
CA ASP A 83 6.70 6.28 3.38
C ASP A 83 5.46 5.60 4.00
N VAL A 84 4.75 4.80 3.21
CA VAL A 84 3.56 4.05 3.63
C VAL A 84 3.92 2.61 3.92
N SER A 85 3.39 2.07 5.01
CA SER A 85 3.48 0.64 5.32
C SER A 85 2.13 -0.04 5.15
N VAL A 86 2.05 -0.99 4.22
CA VAL A 86 0.87 -1.83 3.99
C VAL A 86 1.12 -3.19 4.62
N GLY A 87 0.49 -3.43 5.77
CA GLY A 87 0.71 -4.60 6.61
C GLY A 87 0.34 -5.93 5.94
N HIS A 88 0.87 -7.03 6.49
CA HIS A 88 0.63 -8.38 5.98
C HIS A 88 -0.85 -8.67 5.76
N ASN A 89 -1.20 -9.28 4.64
CA ASN A 89 -2.57 -9.64 4.25
C ASN A 89 -3.57 -8.46 4.19
N ALA A 90 -3.11 -7.21 4.17
CA ALA A 90 -4.00 -6.08 3.97
C ALA A 90 -4.53 -6.05 2.53
N THR A 91 -5.74 -5.51 2.37
CA THR A 91 -6.38 -5.33 1.05
C THR A 91 -6.68 -3.87 0.79
N ILE A 92 -6.19 -3.33 -0.33
CA ILE A 92 -6.50 -1.97 -0.78
C ILE A 92 -7.13 -2.07 -2.16
N HIS A 93 -8.36 -1.58 -2.28
CA HIS A 93 -9.14 -1.68 -3.50
C HIS A 93 -9.69 -0.32 -3.91
N GLY A 94 -9.15 0.26 -4.99
CA GLY A 94 -9.65 1.50 -5.58
C GLY A 94 -9.65 2.72 -4.63
N ALA A 95 -8.66 2.83 -3.77
CA ALA A 95 -8.59 3.85 -2.72
C ALA A 95 -7.33 4.72 -2.83
N VAL A 96 -7.35 5.87 -2.18
CA VAL A 96 -6.21 6.79 -2.06
C VAL A 96 -5.69 6.75 -0.63
N ILE A 97 -4.42 6.42 -0.47
CA ILE A 97 -3.67 6.47 0.78
C ILE A 97 -2.56 7.51 0.60
N GLU A 98 -2.59 8.56 1.38
CA GLU A 98 -1.54 9.59 1.33
C GLU A 98 -0.27 9.17 2.08
N ASP A 99 0.70 10.08 2.13
CA ASP A 99 2.02 9.82 2.70
C ASP A 99 1.99 9.51 4.21
N ASN A 100 3.03 8.83 4.67
CA ASN A 100 3.25 8.55 6.09
C ASN A 100 2.04 7.87 6.77
N CYS A 101 1.46 6.88 6.14
CA CYS A 101 0.37 6.06 6.68
C CYS A 101 0.85 4.67 7.04
N LEU A 102 0.21 4.08 8.05
CA LEU A 102 0.36 2.67 8.38
C LEU A 102 -0.99 1.96 8.30
N LEU A 103 -1.08 0.96 7.45
CA LEU A 103 -2.21 0.05 7.37
C LEU A 103 -1.83 -1.25 8.08
N GLY A 104 -2.52 -1.54 9.18
CA GLY A 104 -2.26 -2.71 9.99
C GLY A 104 -2.55 -4.03 9.25
N MET A 105 -1.99 -5.12 9.77
CA MET A 105 -2.16 -6.47 9.21
C MET A 105 -3.64 -6.81 9.03
N GLY A 106 -4.01 -7.34 7.87
CA GLY A 106 -5.38 -7.71 7.54
C GLY A 106 -6.36 -6.55 7.37
N ALA A 107 -5.91 -5.29 7.44
CA ALA A 107 -6.80 -4.15 7.22
C ALA A 107 -7.33 -4.15 5.79
N THR A 108 -8.59 -3.72 5.63
CA THR A 108 -9.24 -3.59 4.32
C THR A 108 -9.68 -2.15 4.07
N VAL A 109 -9.25 -1.59 2.95
CA VAL A 109 -9.66 -0.24 2.50
C VAL A 109 -10.37 -0.37 1.17
N LEU A 110 -11.64 0.02 1.14
CA LEU A 110 -12.51 -0.16 -0.02
C LEU A 110 -12.55 1.08 -0.92
N ASP A 111 -13.20 0.90 -2.06
CA ASP A 111 -13.24 1.81 -3.19
C ASP A 111 -13.59 3.25 -2.84
N LYS A 112 -12.84 4.19 -3.45
CA LYS A 112 -13.03 5.63 -3.28
C LYS A 112 -12.86 6.13 -1.84
N ALA A 113 -12.36 5.27 -0.95
CA ALA A 113 -11.95 5.73 0.37
C ALA A 113 -10.68 6.59 0.24
N HIS A 114 -10.59 7.61 1.08
CA HIS A 114 -9.45 8.49 1.19
C HIS A 114 -8.90 8.44 2.61
N VAL A 115 -7.66 7.98 2.71
CA VAL A 115 -6.88 7.92 3.95
C VAL A 115 -5.82 9.00 3.88
N PRO A 116 -6.04 10.16 4.50
CA PRO A 116 -5.09 11.28 4.44
C PRO A 116 -3.85 11.00 5.28
N SER A 117 -2.82 11.84 5.07
CA SER A 117 -1.48 11.68 5.63
C SER A 117 -1.46 11.50 7.14
N GLY A 118 -0.53 10.66 7.60
CA GLY A 118 -0.26 10.41 9.01
C GLY A 118 -1.29 9.52 9.71
N CYS A 119 -2.16 8.83 8.98
CA CYS A 119 -3.15 7.93 9.55
C CYS A 119 -2.56 6.56 9.92
N ILE A 120 -3.12 5.97 10.96
CA ILE A 120 -2.94 4.57 11.33
C ILE A 120 -4.28 3.86 11.21
N ILE A 121 -4.36 2.89 10.31
CA ILE A 121 -5.50 1.97 10.21
C ILE A 121 -5.12 0.71 10.99
N ALA A 122 -5.83 0.41 12.06
CA ALA A 122 -5.51 -0.72 12.94
C ALA A 122 -5.66 -2.06 12.21
N ALA A 123 -5.00 -3.11 12.76
CA ALA A 123 -5.12 -4.46 12.22
C ALA A 123 -6.59 -4.91 12.13
N ASN A 124 -6.94 -5.60 11.03
CA ASN A 124 -8.29 -6.08 10.71
C ASN A 124 -9.38 -5.00 10.67
N ALA A 125 -9.03 -3.73 10.60
CA ALA A 125 -10.03 -2.67 10.44
C ALA A 125 -10.59 -2.64 9.02
N LEU A 126 -11.88 -2.29 8.87
CA LEU A 126 -12.57 -2.15 7.59
C LEU A 126 -12.94 -0.70 7.32
N VAL A 127 -12.22 -0.05 6.43
CA VAL A 127 -12.57 1.28 5.90
C VAL A 127 -13.54 1.09 4.73
N LEU A 128 -14.75 1.60 4.90
CA LEU A 128 -15.83 1.44 3.92
C LEU A 128 -15.60 2.28 2.66
N SER A 129 -16.26 1.89 1.59
CA SER A 129 -16.24 2.64 0.33
C SER A 129 -16.72 4.08 0.52
N ASN A 130 -16.06 5.01 -0.19
CA ASN A 130 -16.29 6.45 -0.14
C ASN A 130 -15.99 7.12 1.23
N ALA A 131 -15.42 6.40 2.19
CA ALA A 131 -15.04 7.01 3.47
C ALA A 131 -13.98 8.10 3.26
N GLN A 132 -14.18 9.25 3.90
CA GLN A 132 -13.23 10.35 3.95
C GLN A 132 -12.73 10.45 5.38
N LEU A 133 -11.49 10.05 5.61
CA LEU A 133 -10.92 10.01 6.95
C LEU A 133 -10.31 11.38 7.31
N GLU A 134 -10.06 11.60 8.59
CA GLU A 134 -9.36 12.79 9.07
C GLU A 134 -7.85 12.50 9.16
N PRO A 135 -6.98 13.46 8.80
CA PRO A 135 -5.53 13.26 8.87
C PRO A 135 -5.05 13.01 10.31
N ASN A 136 -3.86 12.41 10.42
CA ASN A 136 -3.19 12.18 11.70
C ASN A 136 -4.07 11.47 12.74
N SER A 137 -4.86 10.50 12.32
CA SER A 137 -5.86 9.83 13.17
C SER A 137 -5.71 8.31 13.12
N VAL A 138 -6.02 7.68 14.25
CA VAL A 138 -6.08 6.22 14.38
C VAL A 138 -7.51 5.77 14.14
N TYR A 139 -7.70 4.83 13.21
CA TYR A 139 -8.98 4.21 12.90
C TYR A 139 -8.94 2.72 13.22
N ALA A 140 -9.98 2.19 13.86
CA ALA A 140 -10.07 0.78 14.23
C ALA A 140 -11.50 0.25 14.13
N GLY A 141 -11.66 -1.06 14.01
CA GLY A 141 -12.93 -1.77 14.04
C GLY A 141 -13.54 -2.07 12.67
N VAL A 142 -14.68 -2.76 12.69
CA VAL A 142 -15.46 -3.17 11.50
C VAL A 142 -16.92 -2.71 11.71
N PRO A 143 -17.34 -1.63 11.04
CA PRO A 143 -16.55 -0.71 10.22
C PRO A 143 -15.59 0.16 11.06
N ALA A 144 -14.53 0.63 10.42
CA ALA A 144 -13.52 1.46 11.08
C ALA A 144 -14.11 2.81 11.55
N ARG A 145 -13.73 3.20 12.77
CA ARG A 145 -14.10 4.48 13.38
C ARG A 145 -12.86 5.14 13.95
N LYS A 146 -12.82 6.47 13.95
CA LYS A 146 -11.77 7.23 14.62
C LYS A 146 -11.75 6.89 16.11
N VAL A 147 -10.60 6.48 16.61
CA VAL A 147 -10.39 6.12 18.02
C VAL A 147 -9.71 7.25 18.76
N LYS A 148 -8.70 7.84 18.13
CA LYS A 148 -7.88 8.93 18.69
C LYS A 148 -7.04 9.58 17.60
N GLU A 149 -6.36 10.64 17.95
CA GLU A 149 -5.30 11.22 17.11
C GLU A 149 -3.99 10.43 17.25
N VAL A 150 -3.18 10.47 16.22
CA VAL A 150 -1.82 9.92 16.22
C VAL A 150 -0.93 10.86 17.01
N THR A 151 -0.27 10.38 18.07
CA THR A 151 0.68 11.19 18.83
C THR A 151 1.98 11.38 18.06
N PRO A 152 2.79 12.42 18.38
CA PRO A 152 4.11 12.60 17.77
C PRO A 152 5.00 11.36 17.91
N GLU A 153 4.97 10.70 19.08
CA GLU A 153 5.73 9.47 19.36
C GLU A 153 5.25 8.32 18.46
N GLN A 154 3.94 8.14 18.30
CA GLN A 154 3.39 7.10 17.42
C GLN A 154 3.77 7.36 15.96
N ARG A 155 3.80 8.61 15.53
CA ARG A 155 4.22 8.96 14.16
C ARG A 155 5.66 8.57 13.92
N GLU A 156 6.56 8.87 14.84
CA GLU A 156 7.98 8.55 14.71
C GLU A 156 8.23 7.06 14.88
N GLU A 157 7.79 6.47 15.99
CA GLU A 157 8.16 5.09 16.37
C GLU A 157 7.35 4.00 15.66
N ILE A 158 6.13 4.30 15.18
CA ILE A 158 5.29 3.31 14.53
C ILE A 158 5.27 3.54 13.03
N VAL A 159 4.95 4.75 12.57
CA VAL A 159 4.75 5.00 11.14
C VAL A 159 6.08 5.09 10.40
N ARG A 160 6.91 6.06 10.78
CA ARG A 160 8.18 6.32 10.07
C ARG A 160 9.19 5.21 10.26
N ARG A 161 9.35 4.75 11.49
CA ARG A 161 10.27 3.65 11.80
C ARG A 161 9.91 2.40 11.02
N THR A 162 8.63 2.00 10.96
CA THR A 162 8.24 0.81 10.19
C THR A 162 8.63 0.93 8.73
N ALA A 163 8.39 2.07 8.09
CA ALA A 163 8.78 2.28 6.69
C ALA A 163 10.31 2.14 6.51
N HIS A 164 11.10 2.72 7.40
CA HIS A 164 12.56 2.63 7.38
C HIS A 164 13.09 1.22 7.66
N ASP A 165 12.50 0.52 8.65
CA ASP A 165 12.92 -0.85 8.99
C ASP A 165 12.73 -1.79 7.79
N TYR A 166 11.69 -1.60 6.99
CA TYR A 166 11.45 -2.42 5.79
C TYR A 166 12.47 -2.18 4.67
N MET A 167 13.06 -0.98 4.56
CA MET A 167 14.20 -0.77 3.68
C MET A 167 15.45 -1.53 4.17
N LEU A 168 15.70 -1.51 5.49
CA LEU A 168 16.77 -2.29 6.09
C LEU A 168 16.55 -3.80 5.90
N TYR A 169 15.32 -4.30 6.14
CA TYR A 169 15.03 -5.73 5.94
C TYR A 169 15.26 -6.16 4.49
N ALA A 170 14.84 -5.33 3.53
CA ALA A 170 15.07 -5.61 2.12
C ALA A 170 16.57 -5.68 1.76
N SER A 171 17.44 -4.89 2.40
CA SER A 171 18.88 -4.94 2.13
C SER A 171 19.53 -6.28 2.51
N TRP A 172 19.01 -6.97 3.51
CA TRP A 172 19.53 -8.29 3.92
C TRP A 172 19.41 -9.36 2.82
N TYR A 173 18.41 -9.23 1.95
CA TYR A 173 18.20 -10.17 0.84
C TYR A 173 19.09 -9.85 -0.38
N ASN A 174 19.73 -8.68 -0.42
CA ASN A 174 20.66 -8.31 -1.47
C ASN A 174 22.12 -8.69 -1.13
N GLU A 175 22.41 -9.06 0.11
CA GLU A 175 23.75 -9.39 0.59
C GLU A 175 24.13 -10.88 0.37
N GLU A 176 23.21 -11.72 -0.10
CA GLU A 176 23.40 -13.16 -0.26
C GLU A 176 23.67 -13.61 -1.72
N GLU A 177 24.00 -12.69 -2.65
CA GLU A 177 24.41 -13.01 -4.03
C GLU A 177 25.92 -12.92 -4.24
#